data_fbc2e1d2142ea9496d6b79cf5bf6ba73
#
_entry.id   fbc2e1d2142ea9496d6b79cf5bf6ba73
#
_cell.length_a   1.000
_cell.length_b   1.000
_cell.length_c   1.000
_cell.angle_alpha   90.00
_cell.angle_beta   90.00
_cell.angle_gamma   90.00
#
_symmetry.space_group_name_H-M   'P 1'
#
loop_
_entity.id
_entity.type
_entity.pdbx_description
1 polymer ?
#
loop_
_entity_poly.entity_id
_entity_poly.type
_entity_poly.pdbx_seq_one_letter_code
_entity_poly.pdbx_strand_id
1 'polypeptide(L)'
;MKTAINTYRSLEDALKTAIQDVPDFPQAGVVFKDLSPVWANPSLRAKAVNAVAEWIQSTGSTPTAIAGIESRGFLLGMSLADRLNVPFVALRKAGKLPGPTVSESYELEYGTAVLECQLGAFESSDEVLIHDDVLATGGTATAAAALVNRSGAQLWGFSFLMSLNVLNGSERLQANCPAARFHSLLSV
;
A
#
# COMPACT_ATOMS: atom_id res chain seq x y z
N MET A 1 25.31 11.57 24.52
CA MET A 1 24.30 11.41 23.44
C MET A 1 24.81 12.12 22.23
N LYS A 2 25.28 11.38 21.18
CA LYS A 2 25.72 11.99 19.92
C LYS A 2 24.49 12.28 19.09
N THR A 3 24.21 13.56 18.85
CA THR A 3 23.22 14.02 17.87
C THR A 3 23.71 13.58 16.51
N ALA A 4 23.12 12.53 15.97
CA ALA A 4 23.38 12.13 14.58
C ALA A 4 22.87 13.28 13.70
N ILE A 5 23.80 14.00 13.08
CA ILE A 5 23.52 14.99 12.06
C ILE A 5 22.75 14.26 10.96
N ASN A 6 21.51 14.70 10.69
CA ASN A 6 20.65 14.14 9.65
C ASN A 6 21.32 14.38 8.28
N THR A 7 22.06 13.39 7.80
CA THR A 7 22.87 13.44 6.56
C THR A 7 22.04 13.16 5.30
N TYR A 8 20.74 12.83 5.44
CA TYR A 8 19.87 12.52 4.30
C TYR A 8 19.44 13.81 3.60
N ARG A 9 19.72 13.90 2.30
CA ARG A 9 19.31 15.02 1.45
C ARG A 9 17.82 15.01 1.13
N SER A 10 17.19 13.82 1.15
CA SER A 10 15.77 13.65 0.82
C SER A 10 15.16 12.49 1.62
N LEU A 11 13.80 12.39 1.63
CA LEU A 11 13.09 11.24 2.19
C LEU A 11 13.46 9.95 1.42
N GLU A 12 13.58 10.05 0.11
CA GLU A 12 13.96 8.93 -0.75
C GLU A 12 15.32 8.34 -0.36
N ASP A 13 16.34 9.19 -0.13
CA ASP A 13 17.65 8.73 0.32
C ASP A 13 17.59 8.05 1.69
N ALA A 14 16.76 8.59 2.59
CA ALA A 14 16.57 8.01 3.92
C ALA A 14 15.90 6.63 3.83
N LEU A 15 14.89 6.46 2.96
CA LEU A 15 14.23 5.18 2.72
C LEU A 15 15.20 4.17 2.09
N LYS A 16 15.92 4.56 1.03
CA LYS A 16 16.93 3.70 0.37
C LYS A 16 17.99 3.19 1.35
N THR A 17 18.42 4.04 2.27
CA THR A 17 19.42 3.66 3.27
C THR A 17 18.86 2.73 4.35
N ALA A 18 17.58 2.90 4.71
CA ALA A 18 16.94 2.10 5.76
C ALA A 18 16.50 0.71 5.28
N ILE A 19 16.04 0.62 4.02
CA ILE A 19 15.58 -0.65 3.43
C ILE A 19 16.78 -1.57 3.21
N GLN A 20 16.66 -2.83 3.63
CA GLN A 20 17.73 -3.82 3.50
C GLN A 20 17.37 -4.87 2.46
N ASP A 21 18.37 -5.23 1.66
CA ASP A 21 18.25 -6.33 0.70
C ASP A 21 18.64 -7.64 1.39
N VAL A 22 17.70 -8.59 1.39
CA VAL A 22 17.91 -9.94 1.91
C VAL A 22 17.91 -10.90 0.72
N PRO A 23 19.07 -11.37 0.27
CA PRO A 23 19.15 -12.30 -0.84
C PRO A 23 18.56 -13.66 -0.47
N ASP A 24 18.07 -14.37 -1.48
CA ASP A 24 17.56 -15.74 -1.38
C ASP A 24 16.42 -15.93 -0.35
N PHE A 25 15.55 -14.94 -0.19
CA PHE A 25 14.38 -15.01 0.68
C PHE A 25 13.08 -14.63 -0.08
N PRO A 26 11.95 -15.38 0.05
CA PRO A 26 11.80 -16.64 0.81
C PRO A 26 12.36 -17.87 0.10
N GLN A 27 12.92 -17.70 -1.10
CA GLN A 27 13.51 -18.78 -1.90
C GLN A 27 14.73 -18.28 -2.70
N ALA A 28 15.56 -19.19 -3.15
CA ALA A 28 16.76 -18.89 -3.93
C ALA A 28 16.43 -18.03 -5.17
N GLY A 29 17.26 -17.02 -5.44
CA GLY A 29 17.12 -16.07 -6.55
C GLY A 29 16.21 -14.88 -6.29
N VAL A 30 15.49 -14.83 -5.16
CA VAL A 30 14.66 -13.67 -4.77
C VAL A 30 15.44 -12.74 -3.85
N VAL A 31 15.49 -11.46 -4.17
CA VAL A 31 16.01 -10.41 -3.28
C VAL A 31 14.84 -9.73 -2.58
N PHE A 32 14.63 -10.09 -1.32
CA PHE A 32 13.56 -9.53 -0.50
C PHE A 32 13.96 -8.15 0.04
N LYS A 33 13.05 -7.20 -0.06
CA LYS A 33 13.23 -5.85 0.50
C LYS A 33 12.68 -5.81 1.93
N ASP A 34 13.58 -5.85 2.90
CA ASP A 34 13.21 -5.76 4.32
C ASP A 34 12.98 -4.30 4.73
N LEU A 35 11.75 -3.99 5.05
CA LEU A 35 11.27 -2.68 5.48
C LEU A 35 11.23 -2.53 7.01
N SER A 36 11.64 -3.59 7.76
CA SER A 36 11.62 -3.56 9.22
C SER A 36 12.37 -2.37 9.83
N PRO A 37 13.53 -1.93 9.29
CA PRO A 37 14.21 -0.74 9.79
C PRO A 37 13.42 0.56 9.57
N VAL A 38 12.57 0.64 8.54
CA VAL A 38 11.66 1.78 8.33
C VAL A 38 10.60 1.78 9.42
N TRP A 39 10.01 0.60 9.70
CA TRP A 39 9.00 0.43 10.75
C TRP A 39 9.56 0.72 12.14
N ALA A 40 10.80 0.38 12.41
CA ALA A 40 11.46 0.63 13.69
C ALA A 40 11.83 2.12 13.91
N ASN A 41 11.82 2.96 12.85
CA ASN A 41 12.20 4.37 12.94
C ASN A 41 10.98 5.30 12.96
N PRO A 42 10.56 5.83 14.15
CA PRO A 42 9.36 6.67 14.26
C PRO A 42 9.42 7.94 13.38
N SER A 43 10.59 8.56 13.29
CA SER A 43 10.78 9.78 12.48
C SER A 43 10.61 9.49 10.99
N LEU A 44 11.15 8.37 10.51
CA LEU A 44 11.06 7.98 9.11
C LEU A 44 9.62 7.59 8.74
N ARG A 45 8.91 6.86 9.61
CA ARG A 45 7.48 6.58 9.43
C ARG A 45 6.65 7.86 9.31
N ALA A 46 6.85 8.79 10.25
CA ALA A 46 6.11 10.05 10.22
C ALA A 46 6.36 10.85 8.93
N LYS A 47 7.61 10.88 8.45
CA LYS A 47 7.95 11.53 7.18
C LYS A 47 7.29 10.83 5.99
N ALA A 48 7.26 9.49 5.97
CA ALA A 48 6.61 8.72 4.91
C ALA A 48 5.10 9.00 4.86
N VAL A 49 4.42 8.97 6.02
CA VAL A 49 2.98 9.30 6.12
C VAL A 49 2.70 10.72 5.65
N ASN A 50 3.50 11.70 6.11
CA ASN A 50 3.32 13.09 5.71
C ASN A 50 3.53 13.29 4.21
N ALA A 51 4.52 12.64 3.60
CA ALA A 51 4.76 12.75 2.16
C ALA A 51 3.59 12.21 1.33
N VAL A 52 2.98 11.07 1.74
CA VAL A 52 1.76 10.57 1.10
C VAL A 52 0.60 11.54 1.29
N ALA A 53 0.41 12.09 2.50
CA ALA A 53 -0.65 13.07 2.76
C ALA A 53 -0.47 14.36 1.94
N GLU A 54 0.76 14.86 1.80
CA GLU A 54 1.09 16.02 0.96
C GLU A 54 0.80 15.74 -0.52
N TRP A 55 1.16 14.54 -1.01
CA TRP A 55 0.78 14.13 -2.36
C TRP A 55 -0.74 14.14 -2.56
N ILE A 56 -1.51 13.55 -1.63
CA ILE A 56 -2.98 13.56 -1.69
C ILE A 56 -3.49 14.99 -1.78
N GLN A 57 -3.03 15.89 -0.91
CA GLN A 57 -3.42 17.31 -0.92
C GLN A 57 -3.10 18.00 -2.27
N SER A 58 -1.97 17.66 -2.88
CA SER A 58 -1.55 18.23 -4.17
C SER A 58 -2.47 17.83 -5.34
N THR A 59 -3.25 16.76 -5.21
CA THR A 59 -4.20 16.31 -6.26
C THR A 59 -5.49 17.13 -6.32
N GLY A 60 -5.76 17.95 -5.30
CA GLY A 60 -7.00 18.75 -5.20
C GLY A 60 -8.24 17.95 -4.76
N SER A 61 -8.11 16.66 -4.45
CA SER A 61 -9.18 15.83 -3.86
C SER A 61 -8.62 14.92 -2.77
N THR A 62 -9.48 14.49 -1.85
CA THR A 62 -9.07 13.67 -0.70
C THR A 62 -9.90 12.38 -0.69
N PRO A 63 -9.30 11.19 -0.52
CA PRO A 63 -10.05 9.97 -0.34
C PRO A 63 -10.86 10.02 0.94
N THR A 64 -12.03 9.37 0.94
CA THR A 64 -12.91 9.29 2.12
C THR A 64 -12.61 8.10 3.01
N ALA A 65 -11.85 7.11 2.51
CA ALA A 65 -11.41 5.95 3.27
C ALA A 65 -10.05 5.45 2.79
N ILE A 66 -9.31 4.80 3.68
CA ILE A 66 -8.06 4.10 3.36
C ILE A 66 -8.30 2.60 3.47
N ALA A 67 -7.96 1.85 2.43
CA ALA A 67 -7.95 0.41 2.44
C ALA A 67 -6.51 -0.12 2.50
N GLY A 68 -6.14 -0.80 3.58
CA GLY A 68 -4.81 -1.40 3.73
C GLY A 68 -4.80 -2.88 3.34
N ILE A 69 -3.82 -3.30 2.56
CA ILE A 69 -3.66 -4.72 2.16
C ILE A 69 -2.87 -5.50 3.24
N GLU A 70 -3.39 -6.68 3.62
CA GLU A 70 -2.74 -7.56 4.60
C GLU A 70 -1.34 -7.98 4.16
N SER A 71 -0.40 -7.89 5.03
CA SER A 71 -0.45 -7.37 6.39
C SER A 71 0.36 -6.07 6.52
N ARG A 72 1.37 -5.87 5.68
CA ARG A 72 2.31 -4.75 5.79
C ARG A 72 1.69 -3.43 5.37
N GLY A 73 0.71 -3.45 4.47
CA GLY A 73 -0.10 -2.27 4.12
C GLY A 73 -0.90 -1.68 5.28
N PHE A 74 -1.14 -2.46 6.35
CA PHE A 74 -1.81 -1.93 7.55
C PHE A 74 -0.97 -0.92 8.32
N LEU A 75 0.36 -1.07 8.31
CA LEU A 75 1.26 -0.31 9.17
C LEU A 75 1.24 1.18 8.87
N LEU A 76 1.46 1.57 7.61
CA LEU A 76 1.32 2.96 7.20
C LEU A 76 -0.11 3.33 6.85
N GLY A 77 -0.91 2.39 6.34
CA GLY A 77 -2.31 2.63 5.99
C GLY A 77 -3.13 3.15 7.17
N MET A 78 -3.00 2.54 8.35
CA MET A 78 -3.66 3.03 9.58
C MET A 78 -3.15 4.42 9.96
N SER A 79 -1.82 4.62 9.95
CA SER A 79 -1.24 5.94 10.27
C SER A 79 -1.66 7.02 9.28
N LEU A 80 -1.86 6.66 8.01
CA LEU A 80 -2.35 7.58 6.98
C LEU A 80 -3.83 7.92 7.19
N ALA A 81 -4.66 6.93 7.56
CA ALA A 81 -6.06 7.13 7.91
C ALA A 81 -6.21 8.09 9.10
N ASP A 82 -5.42 7.88 10.16
CA ASP A 82 -5.36 8.80 11.31
C ASP A 82 -4.94 10.22 10.88
N ARG A 83 -3.91 10.33 10.03
CA ARG A 83 -3.39 11.61 9.53
C ARG A 83 -4.39 12.39 8.71
N LEU A 84 -5.26 11.70 7.96
CA LEU A 84 -6.30 12.28 7.12
C LEU A 84 -7.66 12.38 7.84
N ASN A 85 -7.80 11.79 9.03
CA ASN A 85 -9.03 11.66 9.79
C ASN A 85 -10.17 11.00 8.99
N VAL A 86 -9.85 9.85 8.37
CA VAL A 86 -10.80 9.04 7.58
C VAL A 86 -10.80 7.59 8.08
N PRO A 87 -11.87 6.81 7.80
CA PRO A 87 -11.91 5.37 8.12
C PRO A 87 -10.75 4.58 7.52
N PHE A 88 -10.34 3.53 8.25
CA PHE A 88 -9.43 2.50 7.76
C PHE A 88 -10.16 1.18 7.60
N VAL A 89 -10.03 0.54 6.43
CA VAL A 89 -10.59 -0.77 6.13
C VAL A 89 -9.46 -1.76 5.85
N ALA A 90 -9.48 -2.89 6.56
CA ALA A 90 -8.51 -3.96 6.36
C ALA A 90 -8.95 -4.88 5.21
N LEU A 91 -8.14 -4.98 4.16
CA LEU A 91 -8.29 -6.01 3.12
C LEU A 91 -7.45 -7.21 3.51
N ARG A 92 -8.07 -8.38 3.70
CA ARG A 92 -7.41 -9.55 4.27
C ARG A 92 -7.47 -10.77 3.36
N LYS A 93 -6.52 -11.66 3.54
CA LYS A 93 -6.59 -13.01 2.93
C LYS A 93 -7.80 -13.77 3.46
N ALA A 94 -8.38 -14.62 2.63
CA ALA A 94 -9.60 -15.36 2.93
C ALA A 94 -9.59 -16.04 4.30
N GLY A 95 -10.74 -15.98 4.98
CA GLY A 95 -10.98 -16.63 6.25
C GLY A 95 -10.38 -15.92 7.48
N LYS A 96 -9.91 -14.67 7.32
CA LYS A 96 -9.31 -13.91 8.43
C LYS A 96 -10.20 -12.78 8.96
N LEU A 97 -11.34 -12.56 8.34
CA LEU A 97 -12.32 -11.56 8.79
C LEU A 97 -13.52 -12.22 9.43
N PRO A 98 -14.07 -11.69 10.53
CA PRO A 98 -15.30 -12.17 11.12
C PRO A 98 -16.52 -11.71 10.32
N GLY A 99 -17.59 -12.50 10.35
CA GLY A 99 -18.88 -12.18 9.73
C GLY A 99 -18.90 -12.32 8.21
N PRO A 100 -19.93 -11.79 7.55
CA PRO A 100 -20.04 -11.81 6.09
C PRO A 100 -18.95 -10.96 5.42
N THR A 101 -18.42 -11.46 4.31
CA THR A 101 -17.37 -10.79 3.52
C THR A 101 -17.75 -10.66 2.06
N VAL A 102 -17.15 -9.67 1.40
CA VAL A 102 -17.04 -9.60 -0.06
C VAL A 102 -15.64 -10.07 -0.42
N SER A 103 -15.51 -10.90 -1.45
CA SER A 103 -14.24 -11.51 -1.83
C SER A 103 -13.89 -11.30 -3.29
N GLU A 104 -12.58 -11.25 -3.59
CA GLU A 104 -12.02 -11.20 -4.94
C GLU A 104 -10.84 -12.16 -5.06
N SER A 105 -10.87 -12.99 -6.10
CA SER A 105 -9.80 -13.94 -6.41
C SER A 105 -8.79 -13.33 -7.35
N TYR A 106 -7.51 -13.64 -7.17
CA TYR A 106 -6.45 -13.20 -8.06
C TYR A 106 -5.36 -14.25 -8.23
N GLU A 107 -4.71 -14.22 -9.39
CA GLU A 107 -3.61 -15.12 -9.68
C GLU A 107 -2.31 -14.63 -9.06
N LEU A 108 -1.58 -15.56 -8.47
CA LEU A 108 -0.19 -15.42 -8.05
C LEU A 108 0.72 -16.09 -9.12
N GLU A 109 2.03 -15.90 -8.99
CA GLU A 109 3.00 -16.67 -9.81
C GLU A 109 2.80 -18.19 -9.65
N TYR A 110 2.39 -18.62 -8.46
CA TYR A 110 2.09 -20.01 -8.13
C TYR A 110 0.75 -20.10 -7.39
N GLY A 111 -0.35 -20.35 -8.16
CA GLY A 111 -1.68 -20.58 -7.61
C GLY A 111 -2.58 -19.34 -7.58
N THR A 112 -3.68 -19.45 -6.83
CA THR A 112 -4.70 -18.41 -6.68
C THR A 112 -4.78 -17.98 -5.22
N ALA A 113 -4.94 -16.70 -4.98
CA ALA A 113 -5.23 -16.15 -3.67
C ALA A 113 -6.58 -15.41 -3.68
N VAL A 114 -7.16 -15.25 -2.50
CA VAL A 114 -8.43 -14.54 -2.32
C VAL A 114 -8.22 -13.42 -1.31
N LEU A 115 -8.64 -12.22 -1.68
CA LEU A 115 -8.68 -11.06 -0.81
C LEU A 115 -10.13 -10.79 -0.41
N GLU A 116 -10.34 -10.37 0.84
CA GLU A 116 -11.66 -10.11 1.42
C GLU A 116 -11.71 -8.77 2.14
N CYS A 117 -12.88 -8.14 2.14
CA CYS A 117 -13.25 -7.11 3.11
C CYS A 117 -14.60 -7.49 3.74
N GLN A 118 -14.91 -6.92 4.90
CA GLN A 118 -16.20 -7.13 5.53
C GLN A 118 -17.32 -6.54 4.67
N LEU A 119 -18.46 -7.24 4.60
CA LEU A 119 -19.65 -6.73 3.94
C LEU A 119 -20.11 -5.43 4.62
N GLY A 120 -20.33 -4.38 3.82
CA GLY A 120 -20.70 -3.06 4.34
C GLY A 120 -19.52 -2.27 4.94
N ALA A 121 -18.27 -2.67 4.68
CA ALA A 121 -17.07 -1.94 5.12
C ALA A 121 -16.91 -0.58 4.41
N PHE A 122 -17.52 -0.41 3.25
CA PHE A 122 -17.54 0.83 2.49
C PHE A 122 -18.98 1.25 2.20
N GLU A 123 -19.18 2.56 2.10
CA GLU A 123 -20.40 3.16 1.56
C GLU A 123 -20.28 3.42 0.05
N SER A 124 -21.41 3.52 -0.65
CA SER A 124 -21.39 3.76 -2.11
C SER A 124 -20.85 5.14 -2.51
N SER A 125 -20.77 6.07 -1.57
CA SER A 125 -20.17 7.39 -1.73
C SER A 125 -18.69 7.43 -1.46
N ASP A 126 -18.10 6.31 -0.97
CA ASP A 126 -16.68 6.30 -0.61
C ASP A 126 -15.77 6.35 -1.84
N GLU A 127 -14.76 7.19 -1.74
CA GLU A 127 -13.59 7.25 -2.62
C GLU A 127 -12.39 6.68 -1.87
N VAL A 128 -11.96 5.47 -2.24
CA VAL A 128 -11.01 4.65 -1.47
C VAL A 128 -9.60 4.76 -2.01
N LEU A 129 -8.65 5.14 -1.16
CA LEU A 129 -7.22 4.98 -1.43
C LEU A 129 -6.75 3.62 -0.92
N ILE A 130 -6.24 2.79 -1.82
CA ILE A 130 -5.61 1.51 -1.47
C ILE A 130 -4.14 1.76 -1.12
N HIS A 131 -3.72 1.26 0.04
CA HIS A 131 -2.33 1.33 0.49
C HIS A 131 -1.72 -0.05 0.70
N ASP A 132 -0.51 -0.25 0.17
CA ASP A 132 0.38 -1.35 0.53
C ASP A 132 1.81 -0.83 0.68
N ASP A 133 2.70 -1.63 1.24
CA ASP A 133 4.09 -1.22 1.42
C ASP A 133 4.91 -1.39 0.14
N VAL A 134 4.72 -2.47 -0.61
CA VAL A 134 5.49 -2.77 -1.83
C VAL A 134 4.56 -3.09 -3.00
N LEU A 135 4.72 -2.37 -4.08
CA LEU A 135 4.17 -2.75 -5.37
C LEU A 135 5.18 -3.63 -6.10
N ALA A 136 4.85 -4.92 -6.23
CA ALA A 136 5.60 -5.88 -7.04
C ALA A 136 4.96 -6.03 -8.44
N THR A 137 4.29 -7.12 -8.72
CA THR A 137 3.62 -7.39 -10.01
C THR A 137 2.28 -6.67 -10.19
N GLY A 138 1.74 -6.07 -9.13
CA GLY A 138 0.44 -5.37 -9.16
C GLY A 138 -0.79 -6.27 -9.07
N GLY A 139 -0.63 -7.59 -9.00
CA GLY A 139 -1.76 -8.53 -8.94
C GLY A 139 -2.66 -8.30 -7.74
N THR A 140 -2.08 -8.25 -6.54
CA THR A 140 -2.82 -8.02 -5.29
C THR A 140 -3.49 -6.65 -5.27
N ALA A 141 -2.82 -5.60 -5.74
CA ALA A 141 -3.39 -4.26 -5.79
C ALA A 141 -4.54 -4.16 -6.81
N THR A 142 -4.44 -4.85 -7.95
CA THR A 142 -5.56 -4.95 -8.92
C THR A 142 -6.76 -5.67 -8.29
N ALA A 143 -6.53 -6.77 -7.57
CA ALA A 143 -7.60 -7.47 -6.87
C ALA A 143 -8.23 -6.60 -5.77
N ALA A 144 -7.43 -5.84 -5.04
CA ALA A 144 -7.93 -4.88 -4.06
C ALA A 144 -8.83 -3.82 -4.70
N ALA A 145 -8.48 -3.31 -5.89
CA ALA A 145 -9.31 -2.37 -6.63
C ALA A 145 -10.65 -2.99 -7.06
N ALA A 146 -10.62 -4.23 -7.58
CA ALA A 146 -11.82 -4.95 -7.94
C ALA A 146 -12.72 -5.19 -6.71
N LEU A 147 -12.11 -5.52 -5.56
CA LEU A 147 -12.83 -5.72 -4.30
C LEU A 147 -13.51 -4.43 -3.80
N VAL A 148 -12.83 -3.28 -3.86
CA VAL A 148 -13.40 -1.96 -3.53
C VAL A 148 -14.62 -1.68 -4.40
N ASN A 149 -14.48 -1.78 -5.73
CA ASN A 149 -15.58 -1.54 -6.67
C ASN A 149 -16.75 -2.51 -6.44
N ARG A 150 -16.47 -3.79 -6.18
CA ARG A 150 -17.47 -4.82 -5.88
C ARG A 150 -18.22 -4.57 -4.58
N SER A 151 -17.60 -3.90 -3.63
CA SER A 151 -18.22 -3.48 -2.38
C SER A 151 -19.09 -2.23 -2.53
N GLY A 152 -19.19 -1.65 -3.74
CA GLY A 152 -20.02 -0.50 -4.07
C GLY A 152 -19.31 0.85 -3.95
N ALA A 153 -18.09 0.91 -3.45
CA ALA A 153 -17.27 2.11 -3.37
C ALA A 153 -16.52 2.41 -4.69
N GLN A 154 -15.91 3.58 -4.78
CA GLN A 154 -15.10 3.99 -5.91
C GLN A 154 -13.61 3.97 -5.57
N LEU A 155 -12.80 3.52 -6.52
CA LEU A 155 -11.34 3.58 -6.37
C LEU A 155 -10.87 5.02 -6.58
N TRP A 156 -10.30 5.65 -5.54
CA TRP A 156 -9.65 6.95 -5.63
C TRP A 156 -8.23 6.84 -6.21
N GLY A 157 -7.48 5.81 -5.79
CA GLY A 157 -6.12 5.60 -6.23
C GLY A 157 -5.34 4.60 -5.38
N PHE A 158 -4.03 4.57 -5.61
CA PHE A 158 -3.08 3.70 -4.94
C PHE A 158 -1.93 4.48 -4.35
N SER A 159 -1.46 4.07 -3.18
CA SER A 159 -0.20 4.53 -2.61
C SER A 159 0.66 3.38 -2.12
N PHE A 160 1.96 3.47 -2.37
CA PHE A 160 2.95 2.49 -1.91
C PHE A 160 4.12 3.19 -1.26
N LEU A 161 4.79 2.52 -0.32
CA LEU A 161 6.07 3.01 0.16
C LEU A 161 7.12 2.79 -0.93
N MET A 162 7.07 1.65 -1.63
CA MET A 162 8.04 1.30 -2.66
C MET A 162 7.39 0.59 -3.84
N SER A 163 7.87 0.86 -5.07
CA SER A 163 7.59 0.09 -6.28
C SER A 163 8.84 -0.59 -6.81
N LEU A 164 8.70 -1.87 -7.23
CA LEU A 164 9.74 -2.65 -7.88
C LEU A 164 9.57 -2.54 -9.39
N ASN A 165 10.31 -1.64 -10.04
CA ASN A 165 10.13 -1.31 -11.46
C ASN A 165 10.32 -2.53 -12.39
N VAL A 166 11.25 -3.42 -12.04
CA VAL A 166 11.53 -4.63 -12.81
C VAL A 166 10.35 -5.61 -12.94
N LEU A 167 9.33 -5.45 -12.09
CA LEU A 167 8.14 -6.31 -12.09
C LEU A 167 6.91 -5.68 -12.77
N ASN A 168 7.05 -4.47 -13.34
CA ASN A 168 6.05 -3.77 -14.15
C ASN A 168 4.67 -3.62 -13.48
N GLY A 169 4.62 -3.60 -12.14
CA GLY A 169 3.36 -3.50 -11.39
C GLY A 169 2.61 -2.19 -11.62
N SER A 170 3.32 -1.08 -11.79
CA SER A 170 2.73 0.23 -12.10
C SER A 170 2.04 0.25 -13.47
N GLU A 171 2.65 -0.35 -14.48
CA GLU A 171 2.08 -0.47 -15.82
C GLU A 171 0.81 -1.33 -15.80
N ARG A 172 0.85 -2.44 -15.04
CA ARG A 172 -0.31 -3.30 -14.84
C ARG A 172 -1.46 -2.55 -14.16
N LEU A 173 -1.18 -1.77 -13.10
CA LEU A 173 -2.21 -0.99 -12.43
C LEU A 173 -2.78 0.07 -13.35
N GLN A 174 -1.97 0.78 -14.11
CA GLN A 174 -2.42 1.78 -15.06
C GLN A 174 -3.28 1.18 -16.17
N ALA A 175 -2.94 -0.01 -16.66
CA ALA A 175 -3.75 -0.71 -17.67
C ALA A 175 -5.12 -1.15 -17.13
N ASN A 176 -5.19 -1.63 -15.88
CA ASN A 176 -6.43 -2.14 -15.28
C ASN A 176 -7.26 -1.04 -14.60
N CYS A 177 -6.64 0.04 -14.15
CA CYS A 177 -7.28 1.15 -13.44
C CYS A 177 -6.81 2.50 -13.99
N PRO A 178 -7.07 2.82 -15.27
CA PRO A 178 -6.46 3.98 -15.95
C PRO A 178 -6.87 5.33 -15.37
N ALA A 179 -8.01 5.42 -14.68
CA ALA A 179 -8.48 6.64 -14.02
C ALA A 179 -7.95 6.80 -12.59
N ALA A 180 -7.35 5.75 -12.02
CA ALA A 180 -6.87 5.79 -10.64
C ALA A 180 -5.57 6.59 -10.51
N ARG A 181 -5.45 7.36 -9.45
CA ARG A 181 -4.21 8.04 -9.09
C ARG A 181 -3.20 7.01 -8.58
N PHE A 182 -1.94 7.27 -8.81
CA PHE A 182 -0.85 6.39 -8.40
C PHE A 182 0.28 7.18 -7.74
N HIS A 183 0.78 6.67 -6.63
CA HIS A 183 1.95 7.24 -5.95
C HIS A 183 2.80 6.15 -5.31
N SER A 184 4.12 6.32 -5.42
CA SER A 184 5.11 5.53 -4.70
C SER A 184 6.20 6.46 -4.17
N LEU A 185 6.54 6.33 -2.89
CA LEU A 185 7.58 7.19 -2.28
C LEU A 185 8.98 6.84 -2.78
N LEU A 186 9.18 5.60 -3.21
CA LEU A 186 10.44 5.08 -3.72
C LEU A 186 10.18 4.16 -4.91
N SER A 187 10.98 4.30 -5.97
CA SER A 187 11.00 3.40 -7.13
C SER A 187 12.39 2.78 -7.28
N VAL A 188 12.47 1.45 -7.38
CA VAL A 188 13.73 0.70 -7.49
C VAL A 188 13.64 -0.38 -8.56
#